data_a7db60e5a29cb9bfe34e35759edd6652
#
_entry.id   a7db60e5a29cb9bfe34e35759edd6652
#
_cell.length_a   1.000
_cell.length_b   1.000
_cell.length_c   1.000
_cell.angle_alpha   90.00
_cell.angle_beta   90.00
_cell.angle_gamma   90.00
#
_symmetry.space_group_name_H-M   'P 1'
#
loop_
_entity.id
_entity.type
_entity.pdbx_description
1 polymer ?
#
loop_
_entity_poly.entity_id
_entity_poly.type
_entity_poly.pdbx_seq_one_letter_code
_entity_poly.pdbx_strand_id
1 'polypeptide(L)'
;MEKNIENQNIKRRSTFAVLFYINRTKVRKDGMCQLLCKVSIDAEWAQIGTKVSVNPSIWNPDKGRADGRSENAVTVNRAIDDLTDEITGHYDRIKNSLGFITAELVKNAVKGIGQKPLTLLALFREHNEEFKKRIGIDRIQETYDSYKRSYKHLSAFVQEKKGVEDVTLRSLDRAFYDDFELFLRTNRNQKPKTVHEHLYRLKKLTMRAVSQGTLRRDPYCRLHPELQKRKSRHMKLEDLKTLMTTPVEKPQLQFVRDMFIFSTFTGLAYADLKKLSVNDVTQAEDGTWWIHIHRQKTDTLSSVRLLDIPLQIIEKYRSQRTGDKVFNVYNRGYFITLTRELGQVYGFDLTYHQARHNFGTHITLSLGVPIETVSRMMGHNSISTTQLYAQVTDTKVDEDMKRLKSTGFGKQIQLCEEDFIVKKKRGRKSEMA
;
A
#
# COMPACT_ATOMS: atom_id res chain seq x y z
N MET A 1 48.06 7.79 -16.84
CA MET A 1 47.25 8.86 -17.47
C MET A 1 45.91 8.88 -16.81
N GLU A 2 45.85 9.57 -15.67
CA GLU A 2 44.62 9.80 -14.94
C GLU A 2 43.93 11.01 -15.54
N LYS A 3 42.72 10.82 -16.08
CA LYS A 3 41.88 11.93 -16.54
C LYS A 3 41.06 12.44 -15.36
N ASN A 4 41.45 13.60 -14.85
CA ASN A 4 40.62 14.42 -13.98
C ASN A 4 39.28 14.71 -14.64
N ILE A 5 38.18 14.19 -14.02
CA ILE A 5 36.85 14.65 -14.30
C ILE A 5 36.54 15.74 -13.27
N GLU A 6 36.87 16.96 -13.64
CA GLU A 6 36.39 18.15 -12.95
C GLU A 6 34.88 18.22 -13.04
N ASN A 7 34.22 18.07 -11.89
CA ASN A 7 32.80 18.35 -11.67
C ASN A 7 32.57 19.87 -11.93
N GLN A 8 32.19 20.22 -13.13
CA GLN A 8 31.61 21.54 -13.41
C GLN A 8 30.21 21.59 -12.75
N ASN A 9 30.17 22.09 -11.53
CA ASN A 9 28.95 22.61 -10.89
C ASN A 9 28.51 23.86 -11.65
N ILE A 10 27.82 23.70 -12.77
CA ILE A 10 27.12 24.79 -13.44
C ILE A 10 26.01 25.23 -12.48
N LYS A 11 26.25 26.33 -11.76
CA LYS A 11 25.20 27.07 -11.03
C LYS A 11 24.21 27.59 -12.08
N ARG A 12 23.20 26.77 -12.42
CA ARG A 12 22.04 27.24 -13.20
C ARG A 12 21.40 28.37 -12.39
N ARG A 13 21.39 29.60 -12.96
CA ARG A 13 20.64 30.71 -12.38
C ARG A 13 19.16 30.25 -12.27
N SER A 14 18.62 30.26 -11.07
CA SER A 14 17.22 29.98 -10.85
C SER A 14 16.38 31.05 -11.53
N THR A 15 15.44 30.65 -12.37
CA THR A 15 14.53 31.56 -13.06
C THR A 15 13.31 31.78 -12.17
N PHE A 16 12.97 33.05 -11.90
CA PHE A 16 11.78 33.44 -11.16
C PHE A 16 10.96 34.40 -12.01
N ALA A 17 9.68 34.10 -12.19
CA ALA A 17 8.77 34.96 -12.95
C ALA A 17 7.36 34.94 -12.32
N VAL A 18 6.76 36.12 -12.32
CA VAL A 18 5.36 36.31 -11.90
C VAL A 18 4.58 36.84 -13.10
N LEU A 19 3.50 36.15 -13.48
CA LEU A 19 2.65 36.51 -14.60
C LEU A 19 1.20 36.63 -14.13
N PHE A 20 0.57 37.75 -14.49
CA PHE A 20 -0.86 37.94 -14.26
C PHE A 20 -1.65 37.70 -15.54
N TYR A 21 -2.82 37.11 -15.41
CA TYR A 21 -3.69 36.82 -16.55
C TYR A 21 -5.17 36.66 -16.11
N ILE A 22 -6.08 36.74 -17.08
CA ILE A 22 -7.49 36.47 -16.86
C ILE A 22 -7.96 35.30 -17.73
N ASN A 23 -8.96 34.57 -17.25
CA ASN A 23 -9.61 33.54 -18.05
C ASN A 23 -10.90 34.10 -18.67
N ARG A 24 -10.83 34.50 -19.95
CA ARG A 24 -11.96 35.08 -20.69
C ARG A 24 -13.14 34.12 -20.90
N THR A 25 -12.93 32.80 -20.70
CA THR A 25 -14.04 31.82 -20.79
C THR A 25 -14.87 31.75 -19.49
N LYS A 26 -14.36 32.31 -18.40
CA LYS A 26 -14.97 32.29 -17.06
C LYS A 26 -15.38 33.71 -16.63
N VAL A 27 -16.23 34.34 -17.41
CA VAL A 27 -16.81 35.63 -17.05
C VAL A 27 -17.92 35.44 -16.03
N ARG A 28 -17.90 36.22 -14.97
CA ARG A 28 -18.98 36.24 -13.96
C ARG A 28 -20.25 36.90 -14.48
N LYS A 29 -21.34 36.74 -13.75
CA LYS A 29 -22.66 37.37 -14.09
C LYS A 29 -22.60 38.90 -14.14
N ASP A 30 -21.64 39.49 -13.43
CA ASP A 30 -21.35 40.94 -13.41
C ASP A 30 -20.47 41.41 -14.58
N GLY A 31 -20.15 40.55 -15.53
CA GLY A 31 -19.29 40.85 -16.67
C GLY A 31 -17.79 40.90 -16.36
N MET A 32 -17.38 40.59 -15.13
CA MET A 32 -15.99 40.68 -14.69
C MET A 32 -15.31 39.29 -14.74
N CYS A 33 -13.99 39.28 -14.96
CA CYS A 33 -13.13 38.11 -14.85
C CYS A 33 -12.29 38.17 -13.58
N GLN A 34 -12.02 37.00 -12.98
CA GLN A 34 -11.09 36.93 -11.89
C GLN A 34 -9.64 37.08 -12.39
N LEU A 35 -8.86 37.95 -11.76
CA LEU A 35 -7.44 38.05 -11.97
C LEU A 35 -6.73 36.83 -11.36
N LEU A 36 -5.88 36.18 -12.13
CA LEU A 36 -5.08 35.04 -11.75
C LEU A 36 -3.60 35.37 -11.83
N CYS A 37 -2.82 34.82 -10.92
CA CYS A 37 -1.37 34.96 -10.89
C CYS A 37 -0.71 33.60 -11.08
N LYS A 38 0.27 33.50 -11.97
CA LYS A 38 1.15 32.36 -12.19
C LYS A 38 2.55 32.70 -11.69
N VAL A 39 3.02 31.99 -10.70
CA VAL A 39 4.39 32.06 -10.21
C VAL A 39 5.17 30.90 -10.81
N SER A 40 6.24 31.17 -11.53
CA SER A 40 7.12 30.18 -12.15
C SER A 40 8.51 30.25 -11.53
N ILE A 41 9.04 29.10 -11.12
CA ILE A 41 10.39 28.97 -10.56
C ILE A 41 11.03 27.75 -11.21
N ASP A 42 12.12 27.98 -11.92
CA ASP A 42 12.76 26.97 -12.78
C ASP A 42 11.75 26.34 -13.76
N ALA A 43 11.57 25.01 -13.74
CA ALA A 43 10.62 24.30 -14.59
C ALA A 43 9.23 24.10 -13.93
N GLU A 44 9.03 24.59 -12.70
CA GLU A 44 7.79 24.42 -11.94
C GLU A 44 6.99 25.71 -11.90
N TRP A 45 5.67 25.59 -11.80
CA TRP A 45 4.80 26.73 -11.63
C TRP A 45 3.64 26.42 -10.67
N ALA A 46 3.12 27.47 -10.05
CA ALA A 46 1.94 27.40 -9.20
C ALA A 46 1.00 28.55 -9.53
N GLN A 47 -0.31 28.28 -9.47
CA GLN A 47 -1.36 29.28 -9.69
C GLN A 47 -1.87 29.80 -8.35
N ILE A 48 -1.99 31.14 -8.27
CA ILE A 48 -2.58 31.85 -7.15
C ILE A 48 -3.86 32.53 -7.67
N GLY A 49 -5.01 32.20 -7.12
CA GLY A 49 -6.26 32.92 -7.37
C GLY A 49 -6.27 34.20 -6.54
N THR A 50 -6.38 35.34 -7.19
CA THR A 50 -6.51 36.62 -6.50
C THR A 50 -7.99 36.89 -6.15
N LYS A 51 -8.24 37.79 -5.19
CA LYS A 51 -9.60 38.26 -4.89
C LYS A 51 -10.03 39.41 -5.79
N VAL A 52 -9.20 39.80 -6.73
CA VAL A 52 -9.39 40.96 -7.63
C VAL A 52 -10.14 40.53 -8.87
N SER A 53 -11.09 41.35 -9.31
CA SER A 53 -11.84 41.17 -10.54
C SER A 53 -11.52 42.33 -11.51
N VAL A 54 -11.37 41.99 -12.79
CA VAL A 54 -11.04 42.93 -13.84
C VAL A 54 -12.05 42.87 -15.00
N ASN A 55 -12.37 44.00 -15.57
CA ASN A 55 -13.18 44.02 -16.79
C ASN A 55 -12.33 43.52 -17.98
N PRO A 56 -12.77 42.45 -18.67
CA PRO A 56 -12.02 41.89 -19.79
C PRO A 56 -11.71 42.87 -20.93
N SER A 57 -12.49 43.92 -21.09
CA SER A 57 -12.30 44.91 -22.15
C SER A 57 -11.09 45.82 -21.95
N ILE A 58 -10.67 46.05 -20.71
CA ILE A 58 -9.52 46.88 -20.37
C ILE A 58 -8.26 46.05 -20.14
N TRP A 59 -8.33 44.71 -20.17
CA TRP A 59 -7.20 43.85 -19.90
C TRP A 59 -6.24 43.72 -21.09
N ASN A 60 -5.00 44.11 -20.90
CA ASN A 60 -3.93 43.96 -21.87
C ASN A 60 -3.06 42.70 -21.52
N PRO A 61 -3.19 41.63 -22.33
CA PRO A 61 -2.45 40.38 -22.05
C PRO A 61 -0.95 40.52 -22.23
N ASP A 62 -0.48 41.37 -23.14
CA ASP A 62 0.94 41.53 -23.41
C ASP A 62 1.67 42.25 -22.28
N LYS A 63 1.01 43.23 -21.66
CA LYS A 63 1.52 43.96 -20.49
C LYS A 63 1.23 43.20 -19.17
N GLY A 64 0.30 42.24 -19.16
CA GLY A 64 -0.20 41.60 -17.93
C GLY A 64 -0.85 42.60 -16.96
N ARG A 65 -1.47 43.67 -17.48
CA ARG A 65 -2.05 44.81 -16.72
C ARG A 65 -3.34 45.33 -17.39
N ALA A 66 -4.10 46.11 -16.66
CA ALA A 66 -5.25 46.81 -17.19
C ALA A 66 -4.81 48.13 -17.86
N ASP A 67 -5.30 48.41 -19.07
CA ASP A 67 -5.09 49.67 -19.78
C ASP A 67 -6.08 50.76 -19.36
N GLY A 68 -5.66 52.00 -19.45
CA GLY A 68 -6.50 53.16 -19.15
C GLY A 68 -6.40 53.71 -17.72
N ARG A 69 -7.20 54.73 -17.42
CA ARG A 69 -7.22 55.43 -16.10
C ARG A 69 -8.54 55.26 -15.37
N SER A 70 -9.39 54.28 -15.75
CA SER A 70 -10.62 53.99 -15.03
C SER A 70 -10.33 53.55 -13.62
N GLU A 71 -11.27 53.74 -12.69
CA GLU A 71 -11.15 53.33 -11.30
C GLU A 71 -10.80 51.81 -11.17
N ASN A 72 -11.45 50.98 -12.02
CA ASN A 72 -11.14 49.56 -12.08
C ASN A 72 -9.69 49.29 -12.55
N ALA A 73 -9.20 50.01 -13.59
CA ALA A 73 -7.84 49.85 -14.07
C ALA A 73 -6.81 50.23 -12.99
N VAL A 74 -7.03 51.34 -12.31
CA VAL A 74 -6.13 51.82 -11.23
C VAL A 74 -6.13 50.82 -10.07
N THR A 75 -7.28 50.32 -9.63
CA THR A 75 -7.42 49.36 -8.55
C THR A 75 -6.76 48.03 -8.89
N VAL A 76 -7.00 47.50 -10.11
CA VAL A 76 -6.38 46.26 -10.60
C VAL A 76 -4.85 46.40 -10.67
N ASN A 77 -4.35 47.47 -11.24
CA ASN A 77 -2.91 47.66 -11.40
C ASN A 77 -2.20 47.82 -10.07
N ARG A 78 -2.79 48.53 -9.11
CA ARG A 78 -2.25 48.63 -7.75
C ARG A 78 -2.22 47.28 -7.07
N ALA A 79 -3.28 46.47 -7.20
CA ALA A 79 -3.31 45.11 -6.62
C ALA A 79 -2.26 44.18 -7.26
N ILE A 80 -1.95 44.37 -8.56
CA ILE A 80 -0.87 43.64 -9.24
C ILE A 80 0.49 44.00 -8.63
N ASP A 81 0.74 45.30 -8.40
CA ASP A 81 2.00 45.76 -7.80
C ASP A 81 2.15 45.24 -6.37
N ASP A 82 1.12 45.40 -5.50
CA ASP A 82 1.10 44.91 -4.13
C ASP A 82 1.34 43.39 -4.05
N LEU A 83 0.69 42.60 -4.90
CA LEU A 83 0.87 41.16 -4.98
C LEU A 83 2.25 40.75 -5.50
N THR A 84 2.82 41.50 -6.45
CA THR A 84 4.16 41.24 -6.97
C THR A 84 5.20 41.46 -5.86
N ASP A 85 5.07 42.51 -5.09
CA ASP A 85 5.97 42.83 -3.98
C ASP A 85 5.86 41.80 -2.86
N GLU A 86 4.63 41.37 -2.52
CA GLU A 86 4.37 40.32 -1.56
C GLU A 86 5.00 38.98 -1.98
N ILE A 87 4.78 38.56 -3.24
CA ILE A 87 5.31 37.33 -3.82
C ILE A 87 6.84 37.37 -3.83
N THR A 88 7.43 38.48 -4.23
CA THR A 88 8.90 38.66 -4.27
C THR A 88 9.49 38.63 -2.88
N GLY A 89 8.88 39.31 -1.93
CA GLY A 89 9.30 39.28 -0.51
C GLY A 89 9.24 37.87 0.10
N HIS A 90 8.24 37.08 -0.25
CA HIS A 90 8.16 35.68 0.18
C HIS A 90 9.22 34.82 -0.53
N TYR A 91 9.46 35.05 -1.85
CA TYR A 91 10.50 34.37 -2.61
C TYR A 91 11.88 34.56 -1.96
N ASP A 92 12.28 35.78 -1.70
CA ASP A 92 13.60 36.12 -1.11
C ASP A 92 13.74 35.56 0.31
N ARG A 93 12.70 35.68 1.14
CA ARG A 93 12.69 35.18 2.52
C ARG A 93 12.85 33.65 2.56
N ILE A 94 12.08 32.94 1.72
CA ILE A 94 12.12 31.47 1.65
C ILE A 94 13.46 31.02 1.08
N LYS A 95 13.97 31.66 0.00
CA LYS A 95 15.24 31.33 -0.61
C LYS A 95 16.41 31.49 0.36
N ASN A 96 16.41 32.59 1.13
CA ASN A 96 17.46 32.87 2.12
C ASN A 96 17.40 31.91 3.32
N SER A 97 16.18 31.53 3.79
CA SER A 97 16.02 30.64 4.94
C SER A 97 16.23 29.16 4.58
N LEU A 98 15.76 28.71 3.41
CA LEU A 98 15.82 27.32 3.00
C LEU A 98 16.95 27.01 2.01
N GLY A 99 17.50 28.03 1.32
CA GLY A 99 18.52 27.92 0.24
C GLY A 99 18.02 27.14 -0.99
N PHE A 100 16.75 26.80 -1.07
CA PHE A 100 16.02 26.37 -2.26
C PHE A 100 14.61 26.94 -2.19
N ILE A 101 13.92 26.95 -3.33
CA ILE A 101 12.58 27.49 -3.41
C ILE A 101 11.79 26.74 -4.47
N THR A 102 10.48 26.56 -4.24
CA THR A 102 9.52 26.01 -5.19
C THR A 102 8.34 26.96 -5.36
N ALA A 103 7.69 26.94 -6.52
CA ALA A 103 6.51 27.76 -6.76
C ALA A 103 5.37 27.49 -5.76
N GLU A 104 5.26 26.25 -5.29
CA GLU A 104 4.24 25.87 -4.31
C GLU A 104 4.54 26.45 -2.91
N LEU A 105 5.81 26.54 -2.50
CA LEU A 105 6.20 27.19 -1.24
C LEU A 105 5.83 28.67 -1.23
N VAL A 106 6.09 29.38 -2.33
CA VAL A 106 5.71 30.79 -2.46
C VAL A 106 4.20 30.96 -2.43
N LYS A 107 3.46 30.16 -3.17
CA LYS A 107 2.00 30.18 -3.16
C LYS A 107 1.42 29.94 -1.76
N ASN A 108 1.96 28.98 -1.02
CA ASN A 108 1.50 28.67 0.33
C ASN A 108 1.79 29.82 1.30
N ALA A 109 2.93 30.48 1.18
CA ALA A 109 3.29 31.65 1.96
C ALA A 109 2.34 32.83 1.71
N VAL A 110 2.06 33.15 0.45
CA VAL A 110 1.10 34.19 0.05
C VAL A 110 -0.33 33.90 0.55
N LYS A 111 -0.72 32.62 0.59
CA LYS A 111 -2.03 32.22 1.11
C LYS A 111 -2.13 32.21 2.64
N GLY A 112 -1.06 32.52 3.36
CA GLY A 112 -1.00 32.40 4.80
C GLY A 112 -1.18 30.97 5.29
N ILE A 113 -0.99 29.96 4.43
CA ILE A 113 -0.99 28.57 4.79
C ILE A 113 0.25 28.36 5.64
N GLY A 114 0.08 28.06 6.92
CA GLY A 114 1.13 28.02 7.93
C GLY A 114 2.38 27.28 7.49
N GLN A 115 3.53 27.70 8.04
CA GLN A 115 4.82 27.11 7.71
C GLN A 115 4.75 25.60 7.90
N LYS A 116 4.94 24.84 6.80
CA LYS A 116 4.99 23.40 6.87
C LYS A 116 6.25 22.95 7.58
N PRO A 117 6.22 21.81 8.28
CA PRO A 117 7.39 21.34 9.02
C PRO A 117 8.60 21.19 8.09
N LEU A 118 9.70 21.82 8.47
CA LEU A 118 10.99 21.73 7.77
C LEU A 118 11.88 20.62 8.33
N THR A 119 11.44 20.00 9.42
CA THR A 119 12.15 18.92 10.12
C THR A 119 11.37 17.62 10.04
N LEU A 120 12.10 16.52 10.12
CA LEU A 120 11.57 15.17 9.87
C LEU A 120 10.57 14.73 10.93
N LEU A 121 10.89 14.91 12.22
CA LEU A 121 10.00 14.48 13.31
C LEU A 121 8.78 15.37 13.42
N ALA A 122 8.92 16.69 13.14
CA ALA A 122 7.77 17.59 13.09
C ALA A 122 6.81 17.20 11.94
N LEU A 123 7.34 16.87 10.74
CA LEU A 123 6.53 16.37 9.63
C LEU A 123 5.83 15.05 9.98
N PHE A 124 6.54 14.14 10.68
CA PHE A 124 5.97 12.87 11.08
C PHE A 124 4.86 13.05 12.13
N ARG A 125 5.04 13.98 13.05
CA ARG A 125 4.04 14.33 14.07
C ARG A 125 2.78 14.89 13.41
N GLU A 126 2.92 15.84 12.49
CA GLU A 126 1.80 16.38 11.71
C GLU A 126 1.05 15.26 10.97
N HIS A 127 1.78 14.38 10.27
CA HIS A 127 1.18 13.23 9.60
C HIS A 127 0.38 12.34 10.56
N ASN A 128 0.92 12.07 11.74
CA ASN A 128 0.25 11.23 12.74
C ASN A 128 -1.02 11.88 13.28
N GLU A 129 -1.01 13.20 13.52
CA GLU A 129 -2.20 13.94 13.97
C GLU A 129 -3.30 13.96 12.90
N GLU A 130 -2.94 14.17 11.64
CA GLU A 130 -3.91 14.07 10.54
C GLU A 130 -4.46 12.65 10.39
N PHE A 131 -3.58 11.63 10.50
CA PHE A 131 -4.00 10.24 10.43
C PHE A 131 -4.96 9.89 11.57
N LYS A 132 -4.69 10.38 12.78
CA LYS A 132 -5.55 10.19 13.97
C LYS A 132 -6.96 10.73 13.75
N LYS A 133 -7.10 11.89 13.12
CA LYS A 133 -8.42 12.49 12.79
C LYS A 133 -9.24 11.65 11.82
N ARG A 134 -8.62 10.76 11.06
CA ARG A 134 -9.25 9.92 10.05
C ARG A 134 -9.60 8.51 10.55
N ILE A 135 -9.27 8.19 11.82
CA ILE A 135 -9.62 6.90 12.43
C ILE A 135 -11.14 6.79 12.54
N GLY A 136 -11.69 5.67 12.08
CA GLY A 136 -13.14 5.44 12.03
C GLY A 136 -13.84 6.00 10.79
N ILE A 137 -13.16 6.82 9.98
CA ILE A 137 -13.68 7.31 8.70
C ILE A 137 -13.14 6.41 7.55
N ASP A 138 -11.83 6.46 7.30
CA ASP A 138 -11.16 5.71 6.25
C ASP A 138 -9.82 5.10 6.71
N ARG A 139 -9.53 5.17 8.00
CA ARG A 139 -8.33 4.63 8.65
C ARG A 139 -8.70 3.81 9.88
N ILE A 140 -7.84 2.83 10.20
CA ILE A 140 -8.01 1.96 11.37
C ILE A 140 -6.94 2.23 12.41
N GLN A 141 -7.31 2.02 13.69
CA GLN A 141 -6.45 2.26 14.86
C GLN A 141 -5.11 1.51 14.77
N GLU A 142 -5.12 0.25 14.34
CA GLU A 142 -3.89 -0.57 14.28
C GLU A 142 -2.83 0.02 13.32
N THR A 143 -3.28 0.64 12.22
CA THR A 143 -2.38 1.32 11.30
C THR A 143 -1.78 2.56 11.94
N TYR A 144 -2.58 3.36 12.66
CA TYR A 144 -2.10 4.50 13.43
C TYR A 144 -1.05 4.10 14.47
N ASP A 145 -1.33 3.05 15.26
CA ASP A 145 -0.38 2.53 16.26
C ASP A 145 0.93 2.06 15.62
N SER A 146 0.86 1.55 14.41
CA SER A 146 2.03 1.17 13.63
C SER A 146 2.87 2.40 13.21
N TYR A 147 2.23 3.52 12.83
CA TYR A 147 2.92 4.78 12.56
C TYR A 147 3.51 5.39 13.85
N LYS A 148 2.81 5.32 14.97
CA LYS A 148 3.34 5.74 16.28
C LYS A 148 4.62 4.98 16.66
N ARG A 149 4.64 3.66 16.47
CA ARG A 149 5.85 2.85 16.70
C ARG A 149 7.01 3.29 15.80
N SER A 150 6.73 3.56 14.52
CA SER A 150 7.77 4.05 13.61
C SER A 150 8.31 5.42 14.03
N TYR A 151 7.43 6.33 14.45
CA TYR A 151 7.83 7.62 15.00
C TYR A 151 8.75 7.46 16.23
N LYS A 152 8.37 6.58 17.18
CA LYS A 152 9.17 6.30 18.38
C LYS A 152 10.57 5.81 18.04
N HIS A 153 10.70 4.87 17.08
CA HIS A 153 12.00 4.37 16.67
C HIS A 153 12.83 5.42 15.94
N LEU A 154 12.21 6.23 15.08
CA LEU A 154 12.90 7.29 14.35
C LEU A 154 13.36 8.41 15.29
N SER A 155 12.52 8.82 16.24
CA SER A 155 12.86 9.82 17.27
C SER A 155 14.04 9.33 18.14
N ALA A 156 13.99 8.08 18.59
CA ALA A 156 15.09 7.48 19.33
C ALA A 156 16.39 7.42 18.53
N PHE A 157 16.32 7.09 17.23
CA PHE A 157 17.49 7.11 16.36
C PHE A 157 18.10 8.51 16.22
N VAL A 158 17.27 9.53 15.98
CA VAL A 158 17.72 10.93 15.87
C VAL A 158 18.40 11.38 17.16
N GLN A 159 17.80 11.07 18.32
CA GLN A 159 18.35 11.44 19.60
C GLN A 159 19.64 10.67 19.95
N GLU A 160 19.64 9.34 19.82
CA GLU A 160 20.74 8.46 20.29
C GLU A 160 21.95 8.45 19.34
N LYS A 161 21.71 8.58 18.01
CA LYS A 161 22.78 8.48 17.00
C LYS A 161 23.19 9.79 16.39
N LYS A 162 22.30 10.78 16.34
CA LYS A 162 22.61 12.11 15.79
C LYS A 162 22.80 13.16 16.87
N GLY A 163 22.40 12.88 18.13
CA GLY A 163 22.58 13.78 19.27
C GLY A 163 21.75 15.07 19.21
N VAL A 164 20.69 15.07 18.40
CA VAL A 164 19.82 16.26 18.18
C VAL A 164 18.36 15.92 18.46
N GLU A 165 17.53 16.93 18.73
CA GLU A 165 16.11 16.74 18.96
C GLU A 165 15.35 16.41 17.66
N ASP A 166 15.76 16.99 16.52
CA ASP A 166 15.17 16.75 15.21
C ASP A 166 16.20 17.04 14.10
N VAL A 167 15.94 16.56 12.91
CA VAL A 167 16.80 16.76 11.73
C VAL A 167 16.05 17.50 10.63
N THR A 168 16.74 18.40 9.92
CA THR A 168 16.11 19.11 8.79
C THR A 168 15.83 18.13 7.65
N LEU A 169 14.71 18.32 6.94
CA LEU A 169 14.38 17.50 5.77
C LEU A 169 15.47 17.53 4.67
N ARG A 170 16.25 18.62 4.63
CA ARG A 170 17.35 18.81 3.66
C ARG A 170 18.59 17.99 3.96
N SER A 171 18.83 17.65 5.24
CA SER A 171 19.97 16.82 5.63
C SER A 171 19.72 15.32 5.42
N LEU A 172 18.52 14.95 4.93
CA LEU A 172 18.21 13.57 4.65
C LEU A 172 18.90 13.12 3.36
N ASP A 173 19.82 12.19 3.52
CA ASP A 173 20.58 11.54 2.46
C ASP A 173 20.52 10.02 2.57
N ARG A 174 21.26 9.36 1.70
CA ARG A 174 21.36 7.89 1.74
C ARG A 174 21.99 7.39 3.04
N ALA A 175 23.02 8.09 3.54
CA ALA A 175 23.70 7.67 4.77
C ALA A 175 22.74 7.69 5.97
N PHE A 176 21.87 8.71 6.06
CA PHE A 176 20.82 8.73 7.09
C PHE A 176 19.90 7.52 7.02
N TYR A 177 19.51 7.11 5.81
CA TYR A 177 18.65 5.95 5.62
C TYR A 177 19.33 4.64 6.02
N ASP A 178 20.57 4.44 5.58
CA ASP A 178 21.37 3.24 5.87
C ASP A 178 21.70 3.15 7.38
N ASP A 179 22.02 4.28 8.03
CA ASP A 179 22.25 4.37 9.49
C ASP A 179 20.97 4.02 10.28
N PHE A 180 19.80 4.51 9.82
CA PHE A 180 18.53 4.19 10.47
C PHE A 180 18.19 2.70 10.31
N GLU A 181 18.42 2.12 9.15
CA GLU A 181 18.27 0.67 8.95
C GLU A 181 19.17 -0.12 9.89
N LEU A 182 20.45 0.23 9.97
CA LEU A 182 21.42 -0.41 10.87
C LEU A 182 20.97 -0.30 12.33
N PHE A 183 20.55 0.89 12.76
CA PHE A 183 20.02 1.14 14.11
C PHE A 183 18.84 0.24 14.45
N LEU A 184 17.90 0.08 13.52
CA LEU A 184 16.74 -0.79 13.72
C LEU A 184 17.14 -2.25 13.88
N ARG A 185 18.14 -2.71 13.12
CA ARG A 185 18.64 -4.10 13.17
C ARG A 185 19.45 -4.37 14.43
N THR A 186 20.39 -3.50 14.77
CA THR A 186 21.37 -3.71 15.84
C THR A 186 20.90 -3.22 17.21
N ASN A 187 20.47 -1.95 17.31
CA ASN A 187 20.11 -1.36 18.59
C ASN A 187 18.67 -1.71 19.02
N ARG A 188 17.78 -2.03 18.07
CA ARG A 188 16.37 -2.36 18.34
C ARG A 188 16.02 -3.81 18.04
N ASN A 189 16.97 -4.61 17.56
CA ASN A 189 16.84 -6.04 17.25
C ASN A 189 15.53 -6.34 16.45
N GLN A 190 15.21 -5.48 15.48
CA GLN A 190 13.99 -5.61 14.70
C GLN A 190 14.14 -6.66 13.60
N LYS A 191 13.10 -7.47 13.40
CA LYS A 191 13.06 -8.45 12.31
C LYS A 191 13.05 -7.75 10.95
N PRO A 192 13.65 -8.34 9.90
CA PRO A 192 13.78 -7.72 8.57
C PRO A 192 12.47 -7.14 8.02
N LYS A 193 11.35 -7.85 8.20
CA LYS A 193 10.03 -7.35 7.78
C LYS A 193 9.63 -6.06 8.50
N THR A 194 9.91 -5.96 9.80
CA THR A 194 9.58 -4.79 10.61
C THR A 194 10.47 -3.60 10.22
N VAL A 195 11.76 -3.87 9.95
CA VAL A 195 12.71 -2.87 9.42
C VAL A 195 12.18 -2.31 8.10
N HIS A 196 11.81 -3.19 7.15
CA HIS A 196 11.20 -2.79 5.88
C HIS A 196 9.99 -1.85 6.07
N GLU A 197 9.11 -2.17 7.02
CA GLU A 197 7.93 -1.35 7.29
C GLU A 197 8.27 0.05 7.85
N HIS A 198 9.30 0.17 8.69
CA HIS A 198 9.77 1.46 9.20
C HIS A 198 10.41 2.30 8.10
N LEU A 199 11.28 1.71 7.28
CA LEU A 199 11.92 2.36 6.14
C LEU A 199 10.91 2.79 5.07
N TYR A 200 9.89 1.98 4.80
CA TYR A 200 8.80 2.33 3.89
C TYR A 200 8.01 3.55 4.38
N ARG A 201 7.76 3.66 5.70
CA ARG A 201 7.10 4.84 6.28
C ARG A 201 7.97 6.08 6.21
N LEU A 202 9.28 5.97 6.46
CA LEU A 202 10.22 7.06 6.26
C LEU A 202 10.18 7.58 4.81
N LYS A 203 10.22 6.67 3.84
CA LYS A 203 10.10 7.04 2.43
C LYS A 203 8.75 7.70 2.10
N LYS A 204 7.64 7.24 2.69
CA LYS A 204 6.34 7.91 2.54
C LYS A 204 6.33 9.35 3.04
N LEU A 205 7.06 9.64 4.12
CA LEU A 205 7.16 11.00 4.65
C LEU A 205 7.97 11.90 3.72
N THR A 206 9.08 11.43 3.15
CA THR A 206 9.86 12.22 2.20
C THR A 206 9.08 12.48 0.90
N MET A 207 8.33 11.50 0.40
CA MET A 207 7.40 11.71 -0.72
C MET A 207 6.32 12.74 -0.39
N ARG A 208 5.77 12.73 0.83
CA ARG A 208 4.84 13.75 1.30
C ARG A 208 5.49 15.13 1.34
N ALA A 209 6.73 15.24 1.84
CA ALA A 209 7.47 16.49 1.85
C ALA A 209 7.66 17.05 0.43
N VAL A 210 7.91 16.19 -0.57
CA VAL A 210 7.98 16.59 -1.99
C VAL A 210 6.63 17.09 -2.48
N SER A 211 5.54 16.33 -2.24
CA SER A 211 4.20 16.74 -2.66
C SER A 211 3.73 18.05 -1.99
N GLN A 212 4.26 18.37 -0.82
CA GLN A 212 4.02 19.62 -0.11
C GLN A 212 4.95 20.78 -0.55
N GLY A 213 5.94 20.49 -1.40
CA GLY A 213 6.93 21.47 -1.87
C GLY A 213 8.02 21.79 -0.83
N THR A 214 8.12 21.08 0.29
CA THR A 214 9.16 21.26 1.33
C THR A 214 10.47 20.56 0.99
N LEU A 215 10.43 19.58 0.10
CA LEU A 215 11.59 18.97 -0.55
C LEU A 215 11.47 19.10 -2.07
N ARG A 216 12.58 19.41 -2.75
CA ARG A 216 12.62 19.48 -4.22
C ARG A 216 12.50 18.11 -4.87
N ARG A 217 13.10 17.09 -4.26
CA ARG A 217 13.06 15.68 -4.72
C ARG A 217 13.14 14.73 -3.52
N ASP A 218 12.60 13.54 -3.68
CA ASP A 218 12.71 12.49 -2.67
C ASP A 218 14.14 11.93 -2.64
N PRO A 219 14.90 12.08 -1.53
CA PRO A 219 16.24 11.53 -1.40
C PRO A 219 16.29 10.00 -1.51
N TYR A 220 15.15 9.34 -1.28
CA TYR A 220 15.02 7.88 -1.24
C TYR A 220 14.28 7.29 -2.45
N CYS A 221 14.07 8.05 -3.53
CA CYS A 221 13.28 7.61 -4.69
C CYS A 221 13.81 6.31 -5.33
N ARG A 222 15.12 6.10 -5.34
CA ARG A 222 15.78 4.90 -5.90
C ARG A 222 15.99 3.77 -4.88
N LEU A 223 15.66 3.99 -3.61
CA LEU A 223 15.84 2.99 -2.58
C LEU A 223 14.58 2.12 -2.47
N HIS A 224 14.75 0.83 -2.60
CA HIS A 224 13.70 -0.16 -2.43
C HIS A 224 14.12 -1.07 -1.26
N PRO A 225 13.49 -0.92 -0.06
CA PRO A 225 13.78 -1.80 1.04
C PRO A 225 13.52 -3.26 0.62
N GLU A 226 14.48 -4.14 0.90
CA GLU A 226 14.36 -5.54 0.54
C GLU A 226 13.15 -6.19 1.23
N LEU A 227 12.28 -6.76 0.42
CA LEU A 227 11.20 -7.61 0.88
C LEU A 227 11.70 -9.06 0.92
N GLN A 228 11.82 -9.63 2.09
CA GLN A 228 12.04 -11.07 2.18
C GLN A 228 10.87 -11.81 1.54
N LYS A 229 11.19 -12.78 0.65
CA LYS A 229 10.17 -13.67 0.06
C LYS A 229 9.41 -14.35 1.21
N ARG A 230 8.12 -14.16 1.23
CA ARG A 230 7.25 -14.81 2.22
C ARG A 230 7.23 -16.31 1.91
N LYS A 231 7.71 -17.13 2.85
CA LYS A 231 7.47 -18.56 2.80
C LYS A 231 5.99 -18.81 3.11
N SER A 232 5.34 -19.69 2.36
CA SER A 232 3.99 -20.15 2.70
C SER A 232 4.02 -20.78 4.10
N ARG A 233 3.02 -20.47 4.91
CA ARG A 233 2.92 -20.93 6.30
C ARG A 233 1.79 -21.93 6.50
N HIS A 234 1.45 -22.70 5.46
CA HIS A 234 0.52 -23.81 5.64
C HIS A 234 1.15 -24.91 6.46
N MET A 235 0.32 -25.68 7.15
CA MET A 235 0.74 -26.88 7.88
C MET A 235 1.08 -28.00 6.90
N LYS A 236 1.82 -29.00 7.35
CA LYS A 236 1.87 -30.28 6.63
C LYS A 236 0.50 -30.96 6.67
N LEU A 237 0.20 -31.70 5.63
CA LEU A 237 -1.11 -32.36 5.53
C LEU A 237 -1.33 -33.39 6.65
N GLU A 238 -0.26 -34.07 7.07
CA GLU A 238 -0.25 -35.04 8.17
C GLU A 238 -0.59 -34.37 9.50
N ASP A 239 0.01 -33.18 9.79
CA ASP A 239 -0.25 -32.40 11.00
C ASP A 239 -1.72 -31.92 11.03
N LEU A 240 -2.23 -31.51 9.86
CA LEU A 240 -3.64 -31.11 9.73
C LEU A 240 -4.58 -32.30 9.98
N LYS A 241 -4.27 -33.50 9.45
CA LYS A 241 -5.05 -34.72 9.70
C LYS A 241 -5.03 -35.07 11.20
N THR A 242 -3.87 -35.03 11.84
CA THR A 242 -3.72 -35.27 13.29
C THR A 242 -4.58 -34.30 14.09
N LEU A 243 -4.54 -32.99 13.78
CA LEU A 243 -5.36 -31.99 14.46
C LEU A 243 -6.86 -32.25 14.28
N MET A 244 -7.29 -32.77 13.12
CA MET A 244 -8.69 -33.08 12.85
C MET A 244 -9.18 -34.35 13.55
N THR A 245 -8.34 -35.38 13.67
CA THR A 245 -8.74 -36.72 14.11
C THR A 245 -8.46 -37.01 15.60
N THR A 246 -7.47 -36.30 16.18
CA THR A 246 -7.11 -36.54 17.59
C THR A 246 -7.90 -35.61 18.51
N PRO A 247 -8.63 -36.15 19.47
CA PRO A 247 -9.42 -35.35 20.40
C PRO A 247 -8.54 -34.54 21.36
N VAL A 248 -9.10 -33.49 21.93
CA VAL A 248 -8.49 -32.69 22.99
C VAL A 248 -9.48 -32.53 24.14
N GLU A 249 -9.01 -32.72 25.38
CA GLU A 249 -9.89 -32.82 26.55
C GLU A 249 -10.48 -31.45 26.98
N LYS A 250 -9.63 -30.36 26.95
CA LYS A 250 -10.08 -29.05 27.42
C LYS A 250 -11.10 -28.43 26.47
N PRO A 251 -12.33 -28.09 26.95
CA PRO A 251 -13.38 -27.54 26.07
C PRO A 251 -12.97 -26.28 25.33
N GLN A 252 -12.17 -25.40 25.95
CA GLN A 252 -11.69 -24.18 25.32
C GLN A 252 -10.73 -24.47 24.14
N LEU A 253 -9.86 -25.47 24.30
CA LEU A 253 -8.95 -25.91 23.23
C LEU A 253 -9.72 -26.64 22.14
N GLN A 254 -10.75 -27.43 22.49
CA GLN A 254 -11.64 -28.06 21.54
C GLN A 254 -12.34 -27.00 20.67
N PHE A 255 -12.88 -25.94 21.30
CA PHE A 255 -13.51 -24.83 20.56
C PHE A 255 -12.52 -24.19 19.59
N VAL A 256 -11.31 -23.84 20.03
CA VAL A 256 -10.29 -23.21 19.18
C VAL A 256 -9.84 -24.14 18.04
N ARG A 257 -9.72 -25.45 18.31
CA ARG A 257 -9.46 -26.47 17.28
C ARG A 257 -10.54 -26.47 16.21
N ASP A 258 -11.80 -26.51 16.62
CA ASP A 258 -12.93 -26.56 15.70
C ASP A 258 -13.04 -25.26 14.89
N MET A 259 -12.74 -24.09 15.48
CA MET A 259 -12.66 -22.80 14.77
C MET A 259 -11.50 -22.79 13.78
N PHE A 260 -10.36 -23.41 14.12
CA PHE A 260 -9.23 -23.55 13.21
C PHE A 260 -9.61 -24.43 12.01
N ILE A 261 -10.25 -25.59 12.27
CA ILE A 261 -10.73 -26.49 11.21
C ILE A 261 -11.77 -25.77 10.34
N PHE A 262 -12.74 -25.08 10.95
CA PHE A 262 -13.73 -24.30 10.21
C PHE A 262 -13.08 -23.30 9.26
N SER A 263 -12.08 -22.55 9.73
CA SER A 263 -11.35 -21.60 8.90
C SER A 263 -10.44 -22.28 7.87
N THR A 264 -9.99 -23.50 8.12
CA THR A 264 -9.26 -24.32 7.13
C THR A 264 -10.15 -24.67 5.94
N PHE A 265 -11.46 -24.87 6.13
CA PHE A 265 -12.41 -25.22 5.07
C PHE A 265 -13.19 -24.04 4.49
N THR A 266 -13.11 -22.86 5.10
CA THR A 266 -13.82 -21.66 4.63
C THR A 266 -12.92 -20.52 4.24
N GLY A 267 -11.64 -20.56 4.64
CA GLY A 267 -10.68 -19.49 4.39
C GLY A 267 -10.93 -18.22 5.21
N LEU A 268 -11.88 -18.19 6.14
CA LEU A 268 -12.19 -17.01 6.95
C LEU A 268 -11.03 -16.64 7.88
N ALA A 269 -10.73 -15.34 7.97
CA ALA A 269 -9.79 -14.84 8.97
C ALA A 269 -10.48 -14.71 10.34
N TYR A 270 -9.69 -14.63 11.43
CA TYR A 270 -10.23 -14.48 12.78
C TYR A 270 -11.27 -13.35 12.91
N ALA A 271 -11.01 -12.20 12.30
CA ALA A 271 -11.91 -11.05 12.38
C ALA A 271 -13.24 -11.31 11.69
N ASP A 272 -13.20 -11.98 10.54
CA ASP A 272 -14.38 -12.35 9.75
C ASP A 272 -15.17 -13.46 10.46
N LEU A 273 -14.46 -14.47 11.03
CA LEU A 273 -15.07 -15.52 11.84
C LEU A 273 -15.80 -14.93 13.07
N LYS A 274 -15.20 -14.01 13.79
CA LYS A 274 -15.80 -13.34 14.94
C LYS A 274 -17.02 -12.50 14.58
N LYS A 275 -17.04 -11.95 13.37
CA LYS A 275 -18.12 -11.13 12.83
C LYS A 275 -19.27 -11.99 12.29
N LEU A 276 -19.00 -13.24 11.89
CA LEU A 276 -19.92 -14.12 11.17
C LEU A 276 -21.27 -14.22 11.88
N SER A 277 -22.33 -13.83 11.19
CA SER A 277 -23.71 -13.84 11.64
C SER A 277 -24.48 -14.97 10.99
N VAL A 278 -25.60 -15.36 11.56
CA VAL A 278 -26.51 -16.35 10.97
C VAL A 278 -27.07 -15.89 9.63
N ASN A 279 -27.20 -14.57 9.43
CA ASN A 279 -27.67 -13.98 8.18
C ASN A 279 -26.62 -14.07 7.04
N ASP A 280 -25.35 -14.26 7.38
CA ASP A 280 -24.28 -14.45 6.39
C ASP A 280 -24.24 -15.89 5.86
N VAL A 281 -24.99 -16.84 6.51
CA VAL A 281 -25.08 -18.26 6.15
C VAL A 281 -26.43 -18.51 5.51
N THR A 282 -26.44 -18.76 4.21
CA THR A 282 -27.65 -18.89 3.40
C THR A 282 -27.72 -20.25 2.71
N GLN A 283 -28.92 -20.79 2.52
CA GLN A 283 -29.15 -21.96 1.71
C GLN A 283 -29.67 -21.55 0.34
N ALA A 284 -29.02 -22.03 -0.72
CA ALA A 284 -29.47 -21.84 -2.09
C ALA A 284 -30.62 -22.78 -2.45
N GLU A 285 -31.29 -22.54 -3.56
CA GLU A 285 -32.44 -23.34 -4.04
C GLU A 285 -32.10 -24.82 -4.28
N ASP A 286 -30.85 -25.10 -4.63
CA ASP A 286 -30.31 -26.46 -4.83
C ASP A 286 -29.96 -27.18 -3.51
N GLY A 287 -30.30 -26.58 -2.37
CA GLY A 287 -29.98 -27.10 -1.03
C GLY A 287 -28.57 -26.87 -0.55
N THR A 288 -27.69 -26.26 -1.35
CA THR A 288 -26.29 -25.97 -0.96
C THR A 288 -26.21 -24.81 0.00
N TRP A 289 -25.28 -24.88 0.96
CA TRP A 289 -25.07 -23.84 1.94
C TRP A 289 -23.87 -22.95 1.55
N TRP A 290 -24.01 -21.65 1.76
CA TRP A 290 -23.03 -20.63 1.42
C TRP A 290 -22.79 -19.67 2.58
N ILE A 291 -21.57 -19.15 2.65
CA ILE A 291 -21.23 -17.95 3.44
C ILE A 291 -21.03 -16.80 2.46
N HIS A 292 -21.73 -15.70 2.69
CA HIS A 292 -21.55 -14.42 2.00
C HIS A 292 -21.22 -13.36 3.03
N ILE A 293 -19.96 -12.92 3.10
CA ILE A 293 -19.51 -11.95 4.09
C ILE A 293 -18.60 -10.91 3.48
N HIS A 294 -18.82 -9.65 3.81
CA HIS A 294 -17.85 -8.58 3.53
C HIS A 294 -16.70 -8.65 4.52
N ARG A 295 -15.49 -8.75 4.02
CA ARG A 295 -14.30 -8.85 4.86
C ARG A 295 -14.07 -7.58 5.66
N GLN A 296 -13.80 -7.72 6.96
CA GLN A 296 -13.55 -6.56 7.83
C GLN A 296 -12.33 -5.73 7.40
N LYS A 297 -11.31 -6.35 6.81
CA LYS A 297 -10.06 -5.65 6.44
C LYS A 297 -10.14 -4.91 5.11
N THR A 298 -10.89 -5.40 4.14
CA THR A 298 -10.83 -4.95 2.74
C THR A 298 -12.18 -4.57 2.17
N ASP A 299 -13.25 -4.80 2.93
CA ASP A 299 -14.66 -4.65 2.52
C ASP A 299 -15.03 -5.41 1.23
N THR A 300 -14.21 -6.40 0.87
CA THR A 300 -14.44 -7.23 -0.32
C THR A 300 -15.38 -8.37 0.04
N LEU A 301 -16.36 -8.63 -0.81
CA LEU A 301 -17.25 -9.77 -0.67
C LEU A 301 -16.45 -11.08 -0.80
N SER A 302 -16.60 -11.94 0.20
CA SER A 302 -16.12 -13.33 0.24
C SER A 302 -17.32 -14.24 0.16
N SER A 303 -17.38 -15.11 -0.86
CA SER A 303 -18.45 -16.07 -1.07
C SER A 303 -17.87 -17.48 -1.06
N VAL A 304 -18.25 -18.28 -0.09
CA VAL A 304 -17.70 -19.63 0.11
C VAL A 304 -18.82 -20.63 0.22
N ARG A 305 -18.82 -21.64 -0.66
CA ARG A 305 -19.70 -22.80 -0.53
C ARG A 305 -19.24 -23.67 0.64
N LEU A 306 -20.14 -24.01 1.53
CA LEU A 306 -19.85 -24.85 2.68
C LEU A 306 -19.82 -26.34 2.30
N LEU A 307 -18.76 -27.00 2.73
CA LEU A 307 -18.62 -28.45 2.71
C LEU A 307 -19.20 -29.05 4.00
N ASP A 308 -19.26 -30.37 4.09
CA ASP A 308 -19.87 -31.09 5.24
C ASP A 308 -19.22 -30.77 6.58
N ILE A 309 -17.87 -30.64 6.62
CA ILE A 309 -17.15 -30.38 7.88
C ILE A 309 -17.52 -29.02 8.49
N PRO A 310 -17.50 -27.90 7.76
CA PRO A 310 -18.02 -26.61 8.27
C PRO A 310 -19.48 -26.71 8.75
N LEU A 311 -20.35 -27.42 8.04
CA LEU A 311 -21.76 -27.58 8.44
C LEU A 311 -21.88 -28.33 9.75
N GLN A 312 -21.15 -29.42 9.94
CA GLN A 312 -21.11 -30.17 11.20
C GLN A 312 -20.64 -29.31 12.38
N ILE A 313 -19.61 -28.42 12.15
CA ILE A 313 -19.13 -27.50 13.18
C ILE A 313 -20.19 -26.44 13.50
N ILE A 314 -20.89 -25.90 12.50
CA ILE A 314 -21.98 -24.93 12.71
C ILE A 314 -23.07 -25.58 13.57
N GLU A 315 -23.46 -26.81 13.26
CA GLU A 315 -24.51 -27.52 14.01
C GLU A 315 -24.08 -27.87 15.44
N LYS A 316 -22.82 -28.30 15.63
CA LYS A 316 -22.22 -28.59 16.94
C LYS A 316 -22.36 -27.41 17.92
N TYR A 317 -22.18 -26.19 17.44
CA TYR A 317 -22.23 -24.99 18.29
C TYR A 317 -23.57 -24.25 18.24
N ARG A 318 -24.58 -24.78 17.56
CA ARG A 318 -25.89 -24.14 17.36
C ARG A 318 -26.57 -23.77 18.67
N SER A 319 -26.58 -24.68 19.66
CA SER A 319 -27.20 -24.44 20.96
C SER A 319 -26.46 -23.47 21.86
N GLN A 320 -25.17 -23.14 21.52
CA GLN A 320 -24.34 -22.26 22.31
C GLN A 320 -24.31 -20.82 21.73
N ARG A 321 -25.09 -20.52 20.70
CA ARG A 321 -25.14 -19.20 20.04
C ARG A 321 -25.69 -18.14 20.97
N THR A 322 -25.16 -16.95 20.87
CA THR A 322 -25.65 -15.75 21.56
C THR A 322 -25.96 -14.66 20.53
N GLY A 323 -27.20 -14.21 20.50
CA GLY A 323 -27.66 -13.22 19.53
C GLY A 323 -27.61 -13.76 18.09
N ASP A 324 -27.14 -12.93 17.17
CA ASP A 324 -27.04 -13.22 15.73
C ASP A 324 -25.76 -13.94 15.32
N LYS A 325 -24.82 -14.18 16.25
CA LYS A 325 -23.51 -14.78 15.93
C LYS A 325 -23.61 -16.27 15.67
N VAL A 326 -22.88 -16.75 14.66
CA VAL A 326 -22.75 -18.20 14.42
C VAL A 326 -21.90 -18.84 15.50
N PHE A 327 -20.83 -18.17 15.96
CA PHE A 327 -19.93 -18.64 17.01
C PHE A 327 -19.63 -17.55 18.04
N ASN A 328 -19.54 -17.93 19.32
CA ASN A 328 -19.11 -17.03 20.41
C ASN A 328 -17.58 -17.03 20.52
N VAL A 329 -16.91 -16.39 19.55
CA VAL A 329 -15.44 -16.39 19.45
C VAL A 329 -14.83 -15.52 20.55
N TYR A 330 -13.89 -16.07 21.31
CA TYR A 330 -13.13 -15.39 22.36
C TYR A 330 -12.48 -14.10 21.86
N ASN A 331 -12.08 -13.21 22.76
CA ASN A 331 -11.28 -12.05 22.37
C ASN A 331 -9.94 -12.47 21.75
N ARG A 332 -9.36 -11.60 20.91
CA ARG A 332 -8.19 -11.92 20.08
C ARG A 332 -6.98 -12.39 20.89
N GLY A 333 -6.70 -11.73 22.02
CA GLY A 333 -5.54 -12.07 22.86
C GLY A 333 -5.66 -13.49 23.41
N TYR A 334 -6.77 -13.79 24.06
CA TYR A 334 -7.04 -15.10 24.63
C TYR A 334 -7.11 -16.20 23.56
N PHE A 335 -7.74 -15.92 22.43
CA PHE A 335 -7.80 -16.87 21.31
C PHE A 335 -6.41 -17.22 20.76
N ILE A 336 -5.50 -16.25 20.66
CA ILE A 336 -4.11 -16.50 20.24
C ILE A 336 -3.37 -17.35 21.27
N THR A 337 -3.57 -17.08 22.57
CA THR A 337 -2.97 -17.87 23.64
C THR A 337 -3.41 -19.32 23.58
N LEU A 338 -4.74 -19.57 23.48
CA LEU A 338 -5.29 -20.92 23.33
C LEU A 338 -4.82 -21.61 22.04
N THR A 339 -4.68 -20.88 20.94
CA THR A 339 -4.14 -21.46 19.70
C THR A 339 -2.70 -21.94 19.85
N ARG A 340 -1.86 -21.21 20.60
CA ARG A 340 -0.47 -21.66 20.91
C ARG A 340 -0.47 -22.87 21.85
N GLU A 341 -1.31 -22.83 22.88
CA GLU A 341 -1.46 -23.97 23.80
C GLU A 341 -1.91 -25.22 23.04
N LEU A 342 -2.87 -25.08 22.12
CA LEU A 342 -3.30 -26.16 21.25
C LEU A 342 -2.14 -26.71 20.40
N GLY A 343 -1.30 -25.84 19.84
CA GLY A 343 -0.11 -26.25 19.11
C GLY A 343 0.87 -27.05 19.98
N GLN A 344 1.07 -26.62 21.23
CA GLN A 344 1.93 -27.36 22.19
C GLN A 344 1.38 -28.76 22.49
N VAL A 345 0.06 -28.93 22.66
CA VAL A 345 -0.58 -30.23 22.89
C VAL A 345 -0.29 -31.19 21.73
N TYR A 346 -0.29 -30.71 20.50
CA TYR A 346 -0.05 -31.54 19.31
C TYR A 346 1.43 -31.59 18.88
N GLY A 347 2.35 -30.83 19.51
CA GLY A 347 3.78 -30.83 19.23
C GLY A 347 4.19 -30.03 18.01
N PHE A 348 3.39 -29.04 17.54
CA PHE A 348 3.75 -28.18 16.42
C PHE A 348 3.40 -26.71 16.65
N ASP A 349 4.13 -25.81 15.95
CA ASP A 349 3.89 -24.35 16.02
C ASP A 349 2.60 -23.99 15.28
N LEU A 350 1.57 -23.63 16.04
CA LEU A 350 0.24 -23.32 15.52
C LEU A 350 -0.05 -21.84 15.62
N THR A 351 -0.45 -21.26 14.50
CA THR A 351 -0.99 -19.90 14.43
C THR A 351 -2.33 -19.94 13.70
N TYR A 352 -3.32 -19.20 14.19
CA TYR A 352 -4.66 -19.24 13.57
C TYR A 352 -4.67 -18.88 12.08
N HIS A 353 -3.72 -18.02 11.64
CA HIS A 353 -3.64 -17.65 10.22
C HIS A 353 -3.21 -18.80 9.30
N GLN A 354 -2.60 -19.86 9.85
CA GLN A 354 -2.29 -21.08 9.09
C GLN A 354 -3.55 -21.77 8.56
N ALA A 355 -4.69 -21.70 9.27
CA ALA A 355 -5.95 -22.21 8.78
C ALA A 355 -6.32 -21.64 7.40
N ARG A 356 -6.17 -20.34 7.24
CA ARG A 356 -6.42 -19.67 5.96
C ARG A 356 -5.37 -20.02 4.90
N HIS A 357 -4.13 -20.29 5.31
CA HIS A 357 -3.11 -20.80 4.40
C HIS A 357 -3.43 -22.22 3.94
N ASN A 358 -3.92 -23.07 4.86
CA ASN A 358 -4.37 -24.44 4.55
C ASN A 358 -5.54 -24.44 3.55
N PHE A 359 -6.53 -23.54 3.73
CA PHE A 359 -7.61 -23.36 2.77
C PHE A 359 -7.06 -23.07 1.36
N GLY A 360 -6.21 -22.05 1.24
CA GLY A 360 -5.64 -21.65 -0.06
C GLY A 360 -4.76 -22.73 -0.69
N THR A 361 -4.03 -23.51 0.11
CA THR A 361 -3.10 -24.53 -0.39
C THR A 361 -3.76 -25.91 -0.47
N HIS A 362 -4.15 -26.51 0.66
CA HIS A 362 -4.57 -27.91 0.72
C HIS A 362 -6.01 -28.15 0.24
N ILE A 363 -6.93 -27.22 0.58
CA ILE A 363 -8.37 -27.43 0.33
C ILE A 363 -8.78 -26.93 -1.05
N THR A 364 -8.01 -26.02 -1.68
CA THR A 364 -8.42 -25.41 -2.94
C THR A 364 -7.38 -25.60 -4.04
N LEU A 365 -6.25 -24.88 -4.02
CA LEU A 365 -5.29 -24.88 -5.14
C LEU A 365 -4.69 -26.25 -5.45
N SER A 366 -4.32 -27.04 -4.41
CA SER A 366 -3.79 -28.39 -4.60
C SER A 366 -4.83 -29.36 -5.17
N LEU A 367 -6.13 -29.09 -4.98
CA LEU A 367 -7.22 -29.87 -5.54
C LEU A 367 -7.74 -29.32 -6.88
N GLY A 368 -7.03 -28.38 -7.50
CA GLY A 368 -7.32 -27.90 -8.84
C GLY A 368 -8.35 -26.77 -8.94
N VAL A 369 -8.73 -26.15 -7.81
CA VAL A 369 -9.59 -24.95 -7.86
C VAL A 369 -8.80 -23.79 -8.48
N PRO A 370 -9.33 -23.12 -9.54
CA PRO A 370 -8.64 -21.99 -10.17
C PRO A 370 -8.31 -20.87 -9.18
N ILE A 371 -7.14 -20.24 -9.35
CA ILE A 371 -6.64 -19.23 -8.43
C ILE A 371 -7.55 -18.00 -8.33
N GLU A 372 -8.23 -17.65 -9.42
CA GLU A 372 -9.24 -16.58 -9.48
C GLU A 372 -10.43 -16.89 -8.57
N THR A 373 -10.90 -18.13 -8.63
CA THR A 373 -11.98 -18.62 -7.76
C THR A 373 -11.55 -18.59 -6.30
N VAL A 374 -10.34 -19.07 -5.98
CA VAL A 374 -9.79 -19.03 -4.62
C VAL A 374 -9.63 -17.58 -4.15
N SER A 375 -9.16 -16.67 -5.01
CA SER A 375 -9.03 -15.26 -4.70
C SER A 375 -10.37 -14.62 -4.32
N ARG A 376 -11.43 -14.94 -5.06
CA ARG A 376 -12.81 -14.50 -4.77
C ARG A 376 -13.34 -15.11 -3.47
N MET A 377 -13.19 -16.42 -3.29
CA MET A 377 -13.61 -17.11 -2.04
C MET A 377 -12.91 -16.51 -0.83
N MET A 378 -11.62 -16.18 -0.94
CA MET A 378 -10.86 -15.54 0.14
C MET A 378 -11.10 -14.03 0.27
N GLY A 379 -11.83 -13.39 -0.63
CA GLY A 379 -12.07 -11.94 -0.64
C GLY A 379 -10.76 -11.14 -0.73
N HIS A 380 -9.88 -11.47 -1.67
CA HIS A 380 -8.67 -10.71 -1.94
C HIS A 380 -8.92 -9.63 -3.00
N ASN A 381 -8.47 -8.39 -2.75
CA ASN A 381 -8.55 -7.30 -3.74
C ASN A 381 -7.58 -7.48 -4.92
N SER A 382 -6.55 -8.32 -4.75
CA SER A 382 -5.56 -8.61 -5.78
C SER A 382 -5.20 -10.09 -5.77
N ILE A 383 -5.17 -10.67 -6.95
CA ILE A 383 -4.80 -12.07 -7.16
C ILE A 383 -3.37 -12.37 -6.70
N SER A 384 -2.47 -11.35 -6.72
CA SER A 384 -1.10 -11.47 -6.22
C SER A 384 -1.05 -11.89 -4.73
N THR A 385 -2.08 -11.57 -3.95
CA THR A 385 -2.21 -12.05 -2.57
C THR A 385 -2.47 -13.56 -2.53
N THR A 386 -3.20 -14.09 -3.50
CA THR A 386 -3.52 -15.53 -3.61
C THR A 386 -2.34 -16.32 -4.15
N GLN A 387 -1.50 -15.72 -5.01
CA GLN A 387 -0.28 -16.34 -5.52
C GLN A 387 0.72 -16.74 -4.42
N LEU A 388 0.63 -16.15 -3.23
CA LEU A 388 1.41 -16.56 -2.07
C LEU A 388 1.11 -18.02 -1.62
N TYR A 389 -0.04 -18.57 -1.97
CA TYR A 389 -0.47 -19.94 -1.68
C TYR A 389 -0.21 -20.89 -2.85
N ALA A 390 -0.04 -20.37 -4.05
CA ALA A 390 0.16 -21.13 -5.28
C ALA A 390 1.63 -21.51 -5.46
N GLN A 391 2.11 -22.49 -4.70
CA GLN A 391 3.36 -23.18 -5.02
C GLN A 391 3.02 -24.31 -6.01
N VAL A 392 3.19 -24.03 -7.30
CA VAL A 392 3.04 -25.06 -8.33
C VAL A 392 4.24 -26.00 -8.22
N THR A 393 3.96 -27.24 -7.80
CA THR A 393 4.97 -28.31 -7.77
C THR A 393 5.00 -29.03 -9.12
N ASP A 394 6.14 -29.65 -9.46
CA ASP A 394 6.24 -30.46 -10.68
C ASP A 394 5.18 -31.57 -10.72
N THR A 395 4.85 -32.15 -9.56
CA THR A 395 3.74 -33.10 -9.41
C THR A 395 2.41 -32.52 -9.87
N LYS A 396 2.11 -31.28 -9.49
CA LYS A 396 0.87 -30.59 -9.88
C LYS A 396 0.85 -30.31 -11.39
N VAL A 397 1.98 -29.92 -11.97
CA VAL A 397 2.11 -29.74 -13.42
C VAL A 397 1.81 -31.05 -14.14
N ASP A 398 2.38 -32.17 -13.66
CA ASP A 398 2.17 -33.48 -14.23
C ASP A 398 0.69 -33.93 -14.14
N GLU A 399 0.05 -33.74 -13.00
CA GLU A 399 -1.39 -34.02 -12.81
C GLU A 399 -2.27 -33.21 -13.76
N ASP A 400 -2.01 -31.90 -13.88
CA ASP A 400 -2.78 -31.02 -14.75
C ASP A 400 -2.56 -31.40 -16.24
N MET A 401 -1.34 -31.77 -16.63
CA MET A 401 -1.04 -32.27 -17.98
C MET A 401 -1.69 -33.62 -18.26
N LYS A 402 -1.74 -34.53 -17.27
CA LYS A 402 -2.49 -35.79 -17.38
C LYS A 402 -3.98 -35.53 -17.60
N ARG A 403 -4.55 -34.58 -16.84
CA ARG A 403 -5.95 -34.18 -17.02
C ARG A 403 -6.20 -33.58 -18.39
N LEU A 404 -5.33 -32.70 -18.88
CA LEU A 404 -5.41 -32.14 -20.23
C LEU A 404 -5.36 -33.26 -21.29
N LYS A 405 -4.43 -34.20 -21.14
CA LYS A 405 -4.32 -35.37 -22.05
C LYS A 405 -5.60 -36.20 -22.03
N SER A 406 -6.28 -36.35 -20.90
CA SER A 406 -7.53 -37.13 -20.80
C SER A 406 -8.71 -36.47 -21.52
N THR A 407 -8.69 -35.15 -21.78
CA THR A 407 -9.72 -34.46 -22.59
C THR A 407 -9.68 -34.83 -24.05
N GLY A 408 -8.65 -35.56 -24.49
CA GLY A 408 -8.50 -35.97 -25.89
C GLY A 408 -8.09 -34.85 -26.86
N PHE A 409 -7.82 -33.63 -26.37
CA PHE A 409 -7.50 -32.46 -27.18
C PHE A 409 -6.32 -32.74 -28.16
N GLY A 410 -5.27 -33.43 -27.69
CA GLY A 410 -4.11 -33.79 -28.51
C GLY A 410 -4.38 -34.87 -29.54
N LYS A 411 -5.50 -35.63 -29.45
CA LYS A 411 -5.88 -36.65 -30.41
C LYS A 411 -6.64 -36.09 -31.64
N GLN A 412 -7.15 -34.87 -31.53
CA GLN A 412 -7.92 -34.19 -32.57
C GLN A 412 -7.04 -33.38 -33.53
N ILE A 413 -5.80 -33.15 -33.17
CA ILE A 413 -4.83 -32.38 -33.98
C ILE A 413 -3.77 -33.35 -34.48
N GLN A 414 -3.82 -33.69 -35.75
CA GLN A 414 -2.74 -34.43 -36.44
C GLN A 414 -1.75 -33.40 -36.98
N LEU A 415 -0.49 -33.55 -36.62
CA LEU A 415 0.59 -32.78 -37.22
C LEU A 415 0.92 -33.34 -38.58
N CYS A 416 1.37 -32.49 -39.52
CA CYS A 416 1.83 -32.93 -40.82
C CYS A 416 3.06 -33.83 -40.64
N GLU A 417 2.96 -35.10 -41.05
CA GLU A 417 4.04 -36.09 -40.87
C GLU A 417 5.36 -35.69 -41.58
N GLU A 418 5.28 -34.88 -42.64
CA GLU A 418 6.44 -34.40 -43.39
C GLU A 418 7.35 -33.48 -42.57
N ASP A 419 6.82 -32.77 -41.57
CA ASP A 419 7.58 -31.86 -40.73
C ASP A 419 8.45 -32.58 -39.69
N PHE A 420 8.24 -33.87 -39.46
CA PHE A 420 8.93 -34.67 -38.42
C PHE A 420 9.96 -35.67 -38.99
N ILE A 421 10.18 -35.68 -40.31
CA ILE A 421 11.25 -36.51 -40.91
C ILE A 421 12.59 -35.84 -40.67
N VAL A 422 13.20 -36.12 -39.51
CA VAL A 422 14.59 -35.78 -39.24
C VAL A 422 15.46 -36.52 -40.24
N LYS A 423 15.92 -35.85 -41.32
CA LYS A 423 16.93 -36.38 -42.23
C LYS A 423 18.17 -36.77 -41.41
N LYS A 424 18.33 -38.07 -41.12
CA LYS A 424 19.58 -38.61 -40.55
C LYS A 424 20.71 -38.15 -41.49
N LYS A 425 21.59 -37.27 -41.02
CA LYS A 425 22.84 -36.95 -41.70
C LYS A 425 23.60 -38.24 -41.94
N ARG A 426 23.72 -38.66 -43.19
CA ARG A 426 24.58 -39.79 -43.60
C ARG A 426 25.99 -39.48 -43.09
N GLY A 427 26.49 -40.29 -42.16
CA GLY A 427 27.86 -40.21 -41.68
C GLY A 427 28.80 -40.37 -42.88
N ARG A 428 29.75 -39.45 -43.05
CA ARG A 428 30.89 -39.61 -43.92
C ARG A 428 31.68 -40.84 -43.45
N LYS A 429 31.72 -41.90 -44.25
CA LYS A 429 32.73 -42.94 -44.08
C LYS A 429 34.08 -42.29 -44.28
N SER A 430 34.91 -42.29 -43.25
CA SER A 430 36.34 -42.07 -43.40
C SER A 430 36.93 -43.29 -44.06
N GLU A 431 37.30 -43.17 -45.31
CA GLU A 431 38.26 -44.10 -45.92
C GLU A 431 39.64 -43.75 -45.36
N MET A 432 40.17 -44.68 -44.58
CA MET A 432 41.60 -44.75 -44.30
C MET A 432 42.21 -45.75 -45.29
N ALA A 433 43.02 -45.23 -46.18
CA ALA A 433 44.09 -45.99 -46.82
C ALA A 433 45.40 -45.80 -46.06
#